data_0a3a5e4550ccf1a518a83f522e73ff18
#
_entry.id   0a3a5e4550ccf1a518a83f522e73ff18
#
_cell.length_a   1.000
_cell.length_b   1.000
_cell.length_c   1.000
_cell.angle_alpha   90.00
_cell.angle_beta   90.00
_cell.angle_gamma   90.00
#
_symmetry.space_group_name_H-M   'P 1'
#
loop_
_entity.id
_entity.type
_entity.pdbx_description
1 polymer ?
#
loop_
_entity_poly.entity_id
_entity_poly.type
_entity_poly.pdbx_seq_one_letter_code
_entity_poly.pdbx_strand_id
1 'polypeptide(L)'
;MYWVLFSTLFLVLHGCSGWLEPTDPPATVDHVDLERYMGTWYEIASLPGPFQGDCFCTKAQYSLLEGGEVEVLNSCRKGAPSGPLEVAKGRARVVPNTRNTKLEVEFRWPFKGNYWIIGLAPDYQWAIVGVPSRKYLWILSREPQMEEEALREALEEARIKGYRLEGLRMTDQSCWK
;
A
#
# COMPACT_ATOMS: atom_id res chain seq x y z
N MET A 1 -51.94 -41.45 33.65
CA MET A 1 -51.34 -40.15 33.95
C MET A 1 -49.99 -40.13 33.20
N TYR A 2 -50.00 -39.62 31.94
CA TYR A 2 -48.81 -39.66 31.03
C TYR A 2 -48.16 -38.28 31.05
N TRP A 3 -46.90 -38.22 31.45
CA TRP A 3 -46.07 -37.03 31.37
C TRP A 3 -45.40 -36.97 29.98
N VAL A 4 -45.73 -35.95 29.21
CA VAL A 4 -45.10 -35.65 27.93
C VAL A 4 -43.97 -34.63 28.18
N LEU A 5 -42.70 -35.11 28.04
CA LEU A 5 -41.53 -34.22 28.09
C LEU A 5 -41.36 -33.53 26.74
N PHE A 6 -41.59 -32.21 26.68
CA PHE A 6 -41.22 -31.36 25.56
C PHE A 6 -39.74 -31.05 25.62
N SER A 7 -38.97 -31.67 24.74
CA SER A 7 -37.56 -31.34 24.54
C SER A 7 -37.48 -30.17 23.56
N THR A 8 -37.16 -28.98 24.07
CA THR A 8 -36.89 -27.78 23.24
C THR A 8 -35.49 -27.86 22.67
N LEU A 9 -35.39 -28.17 21.37
CA LEU A 9 -34.15 -28.14 20.58
C LEU A 9 -33.77 -26.68 20.29
N PHE A 10 -32.76 -26.14 21.00
CA PHE A 10 -32.15 -24.85 20.69
C PHE A 10 -31.26 -25.01 19.45
N LEU A 11 -31.72 -24.53 18.29
CA LEU A 11 -30.90 -24.35 17.09
C LEU A 11 -29.99 -23.13 17.33
N VAL A 12 -28.73 -23.37 17.63
CA VAL A 12 -27.71 -22.33 17.62
C VAL A 12 -27.35 -22.05 16.15
N LEU A 13 -27.92 -20.98 15.60
CA LEU A 13 -27.51 -20.45 14.31
C LEU A 13 -26.12 -19.84 14.47
N HIS A 14 -25.07 -20.60 14.09
CA HIS A 14 -23.76 -20.05 13.87
C HIS A 14 -23.82 -19.18 12.62
N GLY A 15 -24.02 -17.88 12.81
CA GLY A 15 -23.86 -16.89 11.75
C GLY A 15 -22.41 -16.86 11.33
N CYS A 16 -22.07 -17.48 10.20
CA CYS A 16 -20.86 -17.17 9.49
C CYS A 16 -20.96 -15.72 9.04
N SER A 17 -20.36 -14.79 9.79
CA SER A 17 -20.10 -13.43 9.32
C SER A 17 -19.03 -13.53 8.22
N GLY A 18 -19.45 -13.91 7.01
CA GLY A 18 -18.61 -13.86 5.84
C GLY A 18 -18.21 -12.41 5.63
N TRP A 19 -16.91 -12.13 5.68
CA TRP A 19 -16.39 -10.83 5.31
C TRP A 19 -16.72 -10.60 3.84
N LEU A 20 -17.66 -9.69 3.57
CA LEU A 20 -17.99 -9.29 2.21
C LEU A 20 -16.85 -8.38 1.70
N GLU A 21 -16.21 -8.79 0.60
CA GLU A 21 -15.22 -7.95 -0.08
C GLU A 21 -15.91 -6.66 -0.54
N PRO A 22 -15.32 -5.47 -0.27
CA PRO A 22 -15.86 -4.24 -0.81
C PRO A 22 -15.84 -4.28 -2.35
N THR A 23 -16.98 -4.03 -2.97
CA THR A 23 -17.12 -4.01 -4.44
C THR A 23 -16.55 -2.75 -5.06
N ASP A 24 -16.60 -1.63 -4.31
CA ASP A 24 -16.09 -0.34 -4.77
C ASP A 24 -14.58 -0.23 -4.54
N PRO A 25 -13.85 0.44 -5.43
CA PRO A 25 -12.43 0.67 -5.24
C PRO A 25 -12.15 1.49 -3.96
N PRO A 26 -10.94 1.39 -3.36
CA PRO A 26 -10.63 2.12 -2.14
C PRO A 26 -10.70 3.64 -2.39
N ALA A 27 -11.27 4.36 -1.42
CA ALA A 27 -11.25 5.81 -1.43
C ALA A 27 -9.81 6.32 -1.27
N THR A 28 -9.42 7.29 -2.09
CA THR A 28 -8.14 8.01 -1.95
C THR A 28 -8.23 9.10 -0.88
N VAL A 29 -7.09 9.70 -0.54
CA VAL A 29 -7.07 10.95 0.22
C VAL A 29 -7.76 12.08 -0.58
N ASP A 30 -8.09 13.20 0.06
CA ASP A 30 -8.82 14.27 -0.61
C ASP A 30 -7.98 15.03 -1.64
N HIS A 31 -6.69 15.24 -1.36
CA HIS A 31 -5.77 16.00 -2.18
C HIS A 31 -4.32 15.63 -1.85
N VAL A 32 -3.43 15.74 -2.85
CA VAL A 32 -1.98 15.60 -2.68
C VAL A 32 -1.27 16.83 -3.27
N ASP A 33 -0.47 17.48 -2.45
CA ASP A 33 0.54 18.43 -2.89
C ASP A 33 1.72 17.66 -3.47
N LEU A 34 1.87 17.69 -4.79
CA LEU A 34 2.91 16.91 -5.47
C LEU A 34 4.32 17.35 -5.08
N GLU A 35 4.55 18.64 -4.86
CA GLU A 35 5.88 19.15 -4.49
C GLU A 35 6.30 18.58 -3.15
N ARG A 36 5.40 18.57 -2.15
CA ARG A 36 5.63 17.95 -0.85
C ARG A 36 5.77 16.43 -0.94
N TYR A 37 5.10 15.80 -1.91
CA TYR A 37 5.13 14.35 -2.09
C TYR A 37 6.43 13.87 -2.76
N MET A 38 7.17 14.74 -3.46
CA MET A 38 8.44 14.38 -4.09
C MET A 38 9.51 14.00 -3.07
N GLY A 39 10.63 13.49 -3.55
CA GLY A 39 11.77 13.06 -2.74
C GLY A 39 11.77 11.55 -2.47
N THR A 40 12.42 11.15 -1.39
CA THR A 40 12.63 9.74 -1.05
C THR A 40 11.50 9.22 -0.16
N TRP A 41 11.10 7.98 -0.46
CA TRP A 41 10.17 7.18 0.32
C TRP A 41 10.74 5.77 0.50
N TYR A 42 10.82 5.31 1.75
CA TYR A 42 11.22 3.95 2.10
C TYR A 42 9.98 3.07 2.21
N GLU A 43 10.02 1.88 1.58
CA GLU A 43 8.96 0.88 1.75
C GLU A 43 9.10 0.23 3.13
N ILE A 44 8.14 0.44 4.00
CA ILE A 44 8.13 -0.15 5.35
C ILE A 44 7.46 -1.52 5.34
N ALA A 45 6.36 -1.63 4.61
CA ALA A 45 5.65 -2.89 4.44
C ALA A 45 4.92 -2.93 3.11
N SER A 46 4.66 -4.12 2.60
CA SER A 46 3.86 -4.28 1.38
C SER A 46 3.06 -5.58 1.35
N LEU A 47 1.93 -5.55 0.63
CA LEU A 47 1.34 -6.74 0.05
C LEU A 47 2.06 -6.94 -1.29
N PRO A 48 3.03 -7.87 -1.38
CA PRO A 48 3.97 -7.89 -2.48
C PRO A 48 3.33 -8.35 -3.79
N GLY A 49 3.69 -7.67 -4.86
CA GLY A 49 3.41 -8.10 -6.22
C GLY A 49 4.42 -9.17 -6.70
N PRO A 50 4.17 -9.79 -7.86
CA PRO A 50 5.00 -10.86 -8.41
C PRO A 50 6.43 -10.42 -8.75
N PHE A 51 6.70 -9.11 -8.80
CA PHE A 51 8.02 -8.56 -9.18
C PHE A 51 8.88 -8.14 -7.98
N GLN A 52 8.37 -8.22 -6.75
CA GLN A 52 9.07 -7.75 -5.53
C GLN A 52 9.69 -8.88 -4.69
N GLY A 53 9.74 -10.09 -5.22
CA GLY A 53 10.41 -11.20 -4.54
C GLY A 53 11.89 -10.91 -4.29
N ASP A 54 12.38 -11.19 -3.08
CA ASP A 54 13.78 -11.06 -2.67
C ASP A 54 14.38 -9.63 -2.74
N CYS A 55 13.56 -8.59 -2.61
CA CYS A 55 14.00 -7.21 -2.46
C CYS A 55 14.13 -6.81 -0.99
N PHE A 56 15.28 -6.23 -0.66
CA PHE A 56 15.63 -5.64 0.64
C PHE A 56 15.93 -4.16 0.44
N CYS A 57 15.76 -3.36 1.48
CA CYS A 57 16.09 -1.94 1.44
C CYS A 57 15.41 -1.19 0.29
N THR A 58 14.16 -1.56 0.02
CA THR A 58 13.36 -0.97 -1.05
C THR A 58 13.05 0.48 -0.75
N LYS A 59 13.31 1.34 -1.72
CA LYS A 59 12.91 2.75 -1.69
C LYS A 59 12.51 3.25 -3.06
N ALA A 60 11.69 4.28 -3.07
CA ALA A 60 11.32 5.05 -4.25
C ALA A 60 11.85 6.48 -4.13
N GLN A 61 12.28 7.05 -5.25
CA GLN A 61 12.61 8.48 -5.34
C GLN A 61 11.74 9.09 -6.44
N TYR A 62 11.04 10.16 -6.10
CA TYR A 62 10.15 10.86 -7.01
C TYR A 62 10.69 12.26 -7.28
N SER A 63 10.68 12.66 -8.55
CA SER A 63 11.09 14.00 -8.99
C SER A 63 10.08 14.55 -10.00
N LEU A 64 9.62 15.76 -9.79
CA LEU A 64 8.73 16.42 -10.72
C LEU A 64 9.51 16.85 -11.96
N LEU A 65 9.02 16.49 -13.13
CA LEU A 65 9.59 16.86 -14.42
C LEU A 65 8.88 18.08 -15.01
N GLU A 66 9.54 18.73 -15.95
CA GLU A 66 8.88 19.73 -16.78
C GLU A 66 7.66 19.12 -17.48
N GLY A 67 6.52 19.81 -17.44
CA GLY A 67 5.26 19.28 -17.97
C GLY A 67 4.39 18.52 -16.98
N GLY A 68 4.81 18.40 -15.70
CA GLY A 68 3.99 17.84 -14.62
C GLY A 68 3.99 16.32 -14.52
N GLU A 69 4.85 15.64 -15.27
CA GLU A 69 5.11 14.22 -15.06
C GLU A 69 6.04 14.01 -13.84
N VAL A 70 5.97 12.83 -13.23
CA VAL A 70 6.84 12.44 -12.14
C VAL A 70 7.82 11.37 -12.62
N GLU A 71 9.11 11.62 -12.50
CA GLU A 71 10.11 10.57 -12.62
C GLU A 71 10.05 9.67 -11.39
N VAL A 72 10.10 8.36 -11.61
CA VAL A 72 10.06 7.33 -10.56
C VAL A 72 11.33 6.50 -10.65
N LEU A 73 12.13 6.50 -9.59
CA LEU A 73 13.28 5.62 -9.44
C LEU A 73 13.01 4.69 -8.25
N ASN A 74 12.65 3.45 -8.54
CA ASN A 74 12.55 2.41 -7.52
C ASN A 74 13.88 1.67 -7.43
N SER A 75 14.36 1.43 -6.22
CA SER A 75 15.59 0.67 -5.99
C SER A 75 15.45 -0.30 -4.84
N CYS A 76 16.14 -1.43 -4.94
CA CYS A 76 16.26 -2.39 -3.85
C CYS A 76 17.60 -3.13 -3.90
N ARG A 77 17.97 -3.79 -2.80
CA ARG A 77 19.04 -4.76 -2.74
C ARG A 77 18.48 -6.15 -3.01
N LYS A 78 19.07 -6.89 -3.95
CA LYS A 78 18.54 -8.21 -4.37
C LYS A 78 19.15 -9.33 -3.55
N GLY A 79 18.30 -10.21 -3.04
CA GLY A 79 18.70 -11.44 -2.35
C GLY A 79 19.17 -11.26 -0.89
N ALA A 80 19.73 -10.10 -0.53
CA ALA A 80 20.19 -9.77 0.82
C ALA A 80 20.36 -8.25 0.99
N PRO A 81 20.39 -7.71 2.23
CA PRO A 81 20.70 -6.30 2.49
C PRO A 81 22.05 -5.83 1.91
N SER A 82 23.02 -6.73 1.80
CA SER A 82 24.32 -6.48 1.14
C SER A 82 24.36 -6.86 -0.34
N GLY A 83 23.23 -7.30 -0.90
CA GLY A 83 23.15 -7.76 -2.30
C GLY A 83 23.33 -6.63 -3.32
N PRO A 84 23.38 -6.95 -4.60
CA PRO A 84 23.52 -5.96 -5.65
C PRO A 84 22.32 -5.00 -5.66
N LEU A 85 22.61 -3.73 -5.97
CA LEU A 85 21.58 -2.73 -6.14
C LEU A 85 20.88 -2.94 -7.50
N GLU A 86 19.57 -3.11 -7.47
CA GLU A 86 18.72 -3.04 -8.65
C GLU A 86 17.96 -1.71 -8.67
N VAL A 87 17.85 -1.11 -9.85
CA VAL A 87 17.14 0.16 -10.06
C VAL A 87 16.19 0.01 -11.23
N ALA A 88 14.94 0.38 -11.02
CA ALA A 88 13.93 0.49 -12.05
C ALA A 88 13.54 1.96 -12.22
N LYS A 89 13.68 2.49 -13.44
CA LYS A 89 13.28 3.84 -13.79
C LYS A 89 11.95 3.81 -14.52
N GLY A 90 11.01 4.65 -14.07
CA GLY A 90 9.69 4.80 -14.65
C GLY A 90 9.25 6.25 -14.69
N ARG A 91 8.03 6.45 -15.18
CA ARG A 91 7.35 7.74 -15.18
C ARG A 91 5.93 7.56 -14.66
N ALA A 92 5.45 8.56 -13.93
CA ALA A 92 4.06 8.62 -13.50
C ALA A 92 3.38 9.87 -14.02
N ARG A 93 2.09 9.73 -14.32
CA ARG A 93 1.21 10.84 -14.73
C ARG A 93 0.02 10.89 -13.82
N VAL A 94 -0.33 12.09 -13.39
CA VAL A 94 -1.55 12.31 -12.64
C VAL A 94 -2.75 12.02 -13.53
N VAL A 95 -3.70 11.25 -13.00
CA VAL A 95 -5.00 11.06 -13.65
C VAL A 95 -5.80 12.36 -13.53
N PRO A 96 -6.32 12.90 -14.63
CA PRO A 96 -7.07 14.16 -14.60
C PRO A 96 -8.23 14.16 -13.61
N ASN A 97 -8.49 15.30 -12.99
CA ASN A 97 -9.61 15.51 -12.05
C ASN A 97 -9.59 14.68 -10.77
N THR A 98 -8.43 14.18 -10.36
CA THR A 98 -8.26 13.39 -9.13
C THR A 98 -7.56 14.13 -7.99
N ARG A 99 -7.34 15.44 -8.11
CA ARG A 99 -6.60 16.24 -7.12
C ARG A 99 -5.25 15.63 -6.75
N ASN A 100 -4.55 15.08 -7.74
CA ASN A 100 -3.24 14.40 -7.63
C ASN A 100 -3.22 13.12 -6.76
N THR A 101 -4.37 12.57 -6.41
CA THR A 101 -4.44 11.38 -5.53
C THR A 101 -4.31 10.07 -6.29
N LYS A 102 -4.44 10.10 -7.61
CA LYS A 102 -4.31 8.94 -8.49
C LYS A 102 -3.31 9.21 -9.59
N LEU A 103 -2.35 8.32 -9.73
CA LEU A 103 -1.36 8.35 -10.80
C LEU A 103 -1.38 7.02 -11.56
N GLU A 104 -0.97 7.08 -12.82
CA GLU A 104 -0.60 5.93 -13.63
C GLU A 104 0.93 5.90 -13.73
N VAL A 105 1.55 4.79 -13.34
CA VAL A 105 3.00 4.59 -13.37
C VAL A 105 3.34 3.62 -14.49
N GLU A 106 4.33 3.98 -15.30
CA GLU A 106 4.85 3.16 -16.40
C GLU A 106 6.35 2.93 -16.20
N PHE A 107 6.77 1.67 -16.05
CA PHE A 107 8.16 1.25 -16.04
C PHE A 107 8.59 0.66 -17.38
N ARG A 108 7.67 0.08 -18.14
CA ARG A 108 7.91 -0.53 -19.44
C ARG A 108 6.65 -0.39 -20.31
N TRP A 109 6.81 0.39 -21.38
CA TRP A 109 5.75 0.52 -22.38
C TRP A 109 5.34 -0.86 -22.96
N PRO A 110 4.04 -1.17 -23.16
CA PRO A 110 2.86 -0.31 -22.91
C PRO A 110 2.23 -0.53 -21.51
N PHE A 111 2.91 -1.22 -20.59
CA PHE A 111 2.32 -1.63 -19.31
C PHE A 111 2.30 -0.50 -18.31
N LYS A 112 1.10 -0.17 -17.85
CA LYS A 112 0.84 0.83 -16.82
C LYS A 112 0.30 0.19 -15.56
N GLY A 113 0.69 0.73 -14.40
CA GLY A 113 0.17 0.37 -13.10
C GLY A 113 -0.60 1.51 -12.46
N ASN A 114 -1.64 1.18 -11.69
CA ASN A 114 -2.31 2.16 -10.86
C ASN A 114 -1.47 2.45 -9.61
N TYR A 115 -1.39 3.73 -9.25
CA TYR A 115 -0.76 4.22 -8.04
C TYR A 115 -1.72 5.20 -7.37
N TRP A 116 -2.48 4.71 -6.40
CA TRP A 116 -3.50 5.48 -5.70
C TRP A 116 -3.04 5.78 -4.28
N ILE A 117 -2.96 7.06 -3.91
CA ILE A 117 -2.62 7.48 -2.57
C ILE A 117 -3.89 7.43 -1.74
N ILE A 118 -4.00 6.39 -0.92
CA ILE A 118 -5.20 6.06 -0.15
C ILE A 118 -5.11 6.48 1.31
N GLY A 119 -3.89 6.74 1.80
CA GLY A 119 -3.59 7.32 3.11
C GLY A 119 -2.37 8.21 3.01
N LEU A 120 -2.34 9.28 3.81
CA LEU A 120 -1.24 10.23 3.84
C LEU A 120 -1.26 11.00 5.15
N ALA A 121 -0.13 10.98 5.86
CA ALA A 121 0.02 11.79 7.07
C ALA A 121 -0.07 13.30 6.74
N PRO A 122 -0.67 14.14 7.59
CA PRO A 122 -0.80 15.57 7.35
C PRO A 122 0.54 16.29 7.16
N ASP A 123 1.58 15.78 7.77
CA ASP A 123 2.98 16.27 7.67
C ASP A 123 3.76 15.62 6.53
N TYR A 124 3.17 14.65 5.80
CA TYR A 124 3.79 13.89 4.71
C TYR A 124 4.93 12.96 5.17
N GLN A 125 4.94 12.51 6.42
CA GLN A 125 5.96 11.58 6.92
C GLN A 125 5.70 10.12 6.53
N TRP A 126 4.44 9.74 6.30
CA TRP A 126 4.10 8.42 5.77
C TRP A 126 2.96 8.50 4.75
N ALA A 127 2.90 7.51 3.89
CA ALA A 127 1.85 7.36 2.89
C ALA A 127 1.45 5.89 2.73
N ILE A 128 0.19 5.67 2.34
CA ILE A 128 -0.32 4.37 1.93
C ILE A 128 -0.66 4.45 0.45
N VAL A 129 -0.05 3.58 -0.32
CA VAL A 129 -0.30 3.46 -1.75
C VAL A 129 -0.98 2.15 -2.03
N GLY A 130 -2.01 2.18 -2.85
CA GLY A 130 -2.77 1.02 -3.21
C GLY A 130 -3.20 0.98 -4.67
N VAL A 131 -3.94 -0.06 -5.01
CA VAL A 131 -4.53 -0.24 -6.34
C VAL A 131 -6.03 -0.49 -6.24
N PRO A 132 -6.84 -0.22 -7.30
CA PRO A 132 -8.30 -0.40 -7.27
C PRO A 132 -8.75 -1.79 -6.83
N SER A 133 -8.00 -2.82 -7.20
CA SER A 133 -8.32 -4.23 -6.88
C SER A 133 -7.96 -4.66 -5.47
N ARG A 134 -7.33 -3.80 -4.67
CA ARG A 134 -6.77 -4.09 -3.35
C ARG A 134 -5.77 -5.26 -3.28
N LYS A 135 -5.28 -5.73 -4.43
CA LYS A 135 -4.30 -6.83 -4.48
C LYS A 135 -2.91 -6.41 -4.02
N TYR A 136 -2.57 -5.15 -4.16
CA TYR A 136 -1.27 -4.59 -3.82
C TYR A 136 -1.42 -3.38 -2.92
N LEU A 137 -0.53 -3.29 -1.95
CA LEU A 137 -0.44 -2.20 -0.99
C LEU A 137 1.02 -1.94 -0.66
N TRP A 138 1.37 -0.68 -0.46
CA TRP A 138 2.67 -0.25 0.04
C TRP A 138 2.47 0.76 1.16
N ILE A 139 3.13 0.54 2.28
CA ILE A 139 3.27 1.53 3.35
C ILE A 139 4.65 2.14 3.19
N LEU A 140 4.67 3.44 2.98
CA LEU A 140 5.86 4.23 2.71
C LEU A 140 6.12 5.19 3.86
N SER A 141 7.42 5.44 4.17
CA SER A 141 7.85 6.41 5.17
C SER A 141 8.98 7.27 4.62
N ARG A 142 9.11 8.49 5.14
CA ARG A 142 10.27 9.35 4.86
C ARG A 142 11.56 8.84 5.50
N GLU A 143 11.42 8.08 6.57
CA GLU A 143 12.54 7.46 7.26
C GLU A 143 12.56 5.94 7.02
N PRO A 144 13.75 5.33 6.97
CA PRO A 144 13.88 3.88 6.79
C PRO A 144 13.31 3.08 7.96
N GLN A 145 13.16 3.70 9.11
CA GLN A 145 12.54 3.15 10.32
C GLN A 145 11.34 4.02 10.67
N MET A 146 10.16 3.44 10.59
CA MET A 146 8.91 4.11 10.90
C MET A 146 8.58 3.89 12.38
N GLU A 147 8.16 4.94 13.06
CA GLU A 147 7.68 4.86 14.44
C GLU A 147 6.49 3.89 14.55
N GLU A 148 6.47 3.10 15.62
CA GLU A 148 5.47 2.04 15.81
C GLU A 148 4.04 2.58 15.80
N GLU A 149 3.81 3.73 16.41
CA GLU A 149 2.50 4.39 16.43
C GLU A 149 2.05 4.78 15.02
N ALA A 150 2.93 5.39 14.22
CA ALA A 150 2.62 5.78 12.85
C ALA A 150 2.35 4.56 11.96
N LEU A 151 3.10 3.47 12.16
CA LEU A 151 2.85 2.21 11.46
C LEU A 151 1.47 1.63 11.83
N ARG A 152 1.11 1.67 13.11
CA ARG A 152 -0.19 1.20 13.60
C ARG A 152 -1.34 2.01 12.98
N GLU A 153 -1.20 3.33 12.91
CA GLU A 153 -2.16 4.21 12.24
C GLU A 153 -2.32 3.88 10.76
N ALA A 154 -1.20 3.74 10.04
CA ALA A 154 -1.22 3.39 8.62
C ALA A 154 -1.87 2.02 8.36
N LEU A 155 -1.60 1.02 9.20
CA LEU A 155 -2.20 -0.31 9.10
C LEU A 155 -3.71 -0.27 9.35
N GLU A 156 -4.16 0.51 10.34
CA GLU A 156 -5.57 0.67 10.64
C GLU A 156 -6.31 1.41 9.51
N GLU A 157 -5.73 2.47 8.97
CA GLU A 157 -6.30 3.16 7.82
C GLU A 157 -6.41 2.23 6.60
N ALA A 158 -5.40 1.39 6.34
CA ALA A 158 -5.46 0.40 5.27
C ALA A 158 -6.61 -0.58 5.47
N ARG A 159 -6.89 -1.05 6.70
CA ARG A 159 -8.04 -1.90 7.02
C ARG A 159 -9.36 -1.19 6.78
N ILE A 160 -9.49 0.08 7.21
CA ILE A 160 -10.68 0.91 6.97
C ILE A 160 -10.94 1.07 5.46
N LYS A 161 -9.88 1.16 4.63
CA LYS A 161 -9.99 1.18 3.16
C LYS A 161 -10.31 -0.20 2.55
N GLY A 162 -10.52 -1.23 3.37
CA GLY A 162 -10.93 -2.57 2.96
C GLY A 162 -9.78 -3.48 2.51
N TYR A 163 -8.53 -3.17 2.88
CA TYR A 163 -7.41 -4.07 2.61
C TYR A 163 -7.36 -5.20 3.63
N ARG A 164 -7.20 -6.42 3.14
CA ARG A 164 -6.80 -7.55 3.96
C ARG A 164 -5.29 -7.54 4.10
N LEU A 165 -4.81 -7.57 5.33
CA LEU A 165 -3.38 -7.48 5.63
C LEU A 165 -2.72 -8.84 5.86
N GLU A 166 -3.46 -9.94 5.64
CA GLU A 166 -2.89 -11.29 5.63
C GLU A 166 -1.88 -11.41 4.49
N GLY A 167 -0.65 -11.75 4.82
CA GLY A 167 0.46 -11.79 3.85
C GLY A 167 1.20 -10.47 3.68
N LEU A 168 0.86 -9.43 4.45
CA LEU A 168 1.67 -8.22 4.52
C LEU A 168 3.09 -8.60 4.99
N ARG A 169 4.09 -8.10 4.30
CA ARG A 169 5.50 -8.33 4.61
C ARG A 169 6.15 -7.02 5.02
N MET A 170 6.89 -7.05 6.13
CA MET A 170 7.77 -5.96 6.50
C MET A 170 9.02 -5.98 5.63
N THR A 171 9.40 -4.83 5.10
CA THR A 171 10.61 -4.69 4.29
C THR A 171 11.80 -4.46 5.20
N ASP A 172 12.83 -5.28 5.07
CA ASP A 172 14.08 -5.09 5.80
C ASP A 172 14.80 -3.85 5.26
N GLN A 173 14.94 -2.83 6.11
CA GLN A 173 15.62 -1.55 5.82
C GLN A 173 16.97 -1.43 6.53
N SER A 174 17.58 -2.54 6.95
CA SER A 174 18.84 -2.55 7.71
C SER A 174 20.07 -1.98 6.97
N CYS A 175 19.96 -1.78 5.65
CA CYS A 175 21.01 -1.13 4.84
C CYS A 175 21.17 0.37 5.13
N TRP A 176 20.14 0.99 5.71
CA TRP A 176 20.12 2.42 6.01
C TRP A 176 20.26 2.60 7.52
N LYS A 177 21.51 2.57 8.00
CA LYS A 177 21.87 2.81 9.41
C LYS A 177 22.37 4.22 9.59
#